data_1b072ec7952784417ba8a6039c6780a4
#
_entry.id   1b072ec7952784417ba8a6039c6780a4
#
_cell.length_a   1.000
_cell.length_b   1.000
_cell.length_c   1.000
_cell.angle_alpha   90.00
_cell.angle_beta   90.00
_cell.angle_gamma   90.00
#
_symmetry.space_group_name_H-M   'P 1'
#
loop_
_entity.id
_entity.type
_entity.pdbx_description
1 polymer ?
#
loop_
_entity_poly.entity_id
_entity_poly.type
_entity_poly.pdbx_seq_one_letter_code
_entity_poly.pdbx_strand_id
1 'polypeptide(L)'
;MAKAKFERNKPHCNIGTIGHVDHGKTTLTAAITLVLAKSGGATAMTYAAIDSAPEEKARGITINTAHVEYETAKRHYAHVDCPGHADYVKNMITGAAQMDGAILVVSAADGPMPQTREHILLARQVGVPALVVYLNKTDMVDDEELLELVEMEVRELLSSYEFPGDDVPIVKGSALAALEGRDPDMGEKSVLDLMSAVDEYIPQPERPVDQPFMMAVEDVFSISGRGTVVTGRVDRGVIKVGEEVEIVGLRPTLKTICTGVEMFRKLLDQGQAGDNVGVLLRGTKREEVERGQVLCKPGSITPHTKFTAETYILTKEEGGRHTPFFSNYRPQFYFRTTDVTGVIRLKEGVEMVMPGDNAELDVELITPIAMEERLRFAIREGGRTVGSGVVTKIVA
;
A
#
# COMPACT_ATOMS: atom_id res chain seq x y z
N MET A 1 21.09 20.79 -15.06
CA MET A 1 21.18 21.19 -13.65
C MET A 1 21.48 19.97 -12.80
N ALA A 2 22.36 20.07 -11.79
CA ALA A 2 22.58 18.97 -10.85
C ALA A 2 21.30 18.77 -10.03
N LYS A 3 20.88 17.51 -9.83
CA LYS A 3 19.74 17.19 -8.95
C LYS A 3 20.09 17.58 -7.51
N ALA A 4 19.11 18.10 -6.76
CA ALA A 4 19.28 18.37 -5.34
C ALA A 4 19.53 17.05 -4.57
N LYS A 5 20.24 17.15 -3.46
CA LYS A 5 20.45 16.05 -2.53
C LYS A 5 19.32 16.04 -1.51
N PHE A 6 18.82 14.85 -1.15
CA PHE A 6 17.83 14.70 -0.10
C PHE A 6 18.50 14.79 1.28
N GLU A 7 17.94 15.59 2.17
CA GLU A 7 18.42 15.76 3.54
C GLU A 7 17.38 15.17 4.51
N ARG A 8 17.83 14.28 5.41
CA ARG A 8 16.99 13.62 6.41
C ARG A 8 16.94 14.43 7.70
N ASN A 9 16.09 15.45 7.72
CA ASN A 9 15.98 16.37 8.86
C ASN A 9 14.85 16.00 9.84
N LYS A 10 13.93 15.13 9.43
CA LYS A 10 12.77 14.68 10.21
C LYS A 10 12.59 13.16 10.12
N PRO A 11 11.94 12.54 11.11
CA PRO A 11 11.52 11.15 11.00
C PRO A 11 10.63 10.95 9.77
N HIS A 12 10.87 9.87 9.02
CA HIS A 12 10.13 9.55 7.81
C HIS A 12 9.01 8.55 8.09
N CYS A 13 7.83 8.80 7.50
CA CYS A 13 6.67 7.93 7.61
C CYS A 13 5.98 7.81 6.23
N ASN A 14 5.67 6.58 5.83
CA ASN A 14 4.88 6.33 4.63
C ASN A 14 3.41 6.27 5.03
N ILE A 15 2.60 7.13 4.45
CA ILE A 15 1.16 7.17 4.67
C ILE A 15 0.44 7.05 3.33
N GLY A 16 -0.83 6.69 3.33
CA GLY A 16 -1.59 6.72 2.09
C GLY A 16 -3.07 6.83 2.32
N THR A 17 -3.78 7.20 1.25
CA THR A 17 -5.25 7.27 1.23
C THR A 17 -5.85 5.97 0.70
N ILE A 18 -6.80 5.42 1.46
CA ILE A 18 -7.60 4.25 1.11
C ILE A 18 -9.09 4.58 1.25
N GLY A 19 -9.97 3.80 0.64
CA GLY A 19 -11.41 4.00 0.70
C GLY A 19 -12.08 3.85 -0.66
N HIS A 20 -13.39 3.96 -0.69
CA HIS A 20 -14.21 3.74 -1.88
C HIS A 20 -13.89 4.71 -3.03
N VAL A 21 -14.22 4.31 -4.27
CA VAL A 21 -14.19 5.23 -5.43
C VAL A 21 -15.12 6.43 -5.16
N ASP A 22 -14.74 7.60 -5.66
CA ASP A 22 -15.50 8.86 -5.51
C ASP A 22 -15.66 9.40 -4.07
N HIS A 23 -15.07 8.78 -3.05
CA HIS A 23 -15.04 9.34 -1.69
C HIS A 23 -14.05 10.52 -1.52
N GLY A 24 -13.25 10.84 -2.57
CA GLY A 24 -12.41 12.03 -2.62
C GLY A 24 -10.99 11.84 -2.10
N LYS A 25 -10.40 10.64 -2.22
CA LYS A 25 -9.02 10.34 -1.83
C LYS A 25 -7.99 11.27 -2.49
N THR A 26 -7.99 11.31 -3.82
CA THR A 26 -7.08 12.14 -4.61
C THR A 26 -7.34 13.64 -4.38
N THR A 27 -8.61 14.02 -4.17
CA THR A 27 -8.99 15.38 -3.79
C THR A 27 -8.39 15.76 -2.44
N LEU A 28 -8.45 14.85 -1.46
CA LEU A 28 -7.84 15.05 -0.14
C LEU A 28 -6.30 15.14 -0.24
N THR A 29 -5.68 14.26 -1.02
CA THR A 29 -4.24 14.30 -1.27
C THR A 29 -3.80 15.65 -1.84
N ALA A 30 -4.54 16.17 -2.83
CA ALA A 30 -4.31 17.50 -3.37
C ALA A 30 -4.51 18.61 -2.31
N ALA A 31 -5.56 18.53 -1.50
CA ALA A 31 -5.85 19.48 -0.43
C ALA A 31 -4.74 19.49 0.63
N ILE A 32 -4.23 18.34 1.05
CA ILE A 32 -3.10 18.25 2.00
C ILE A 32 -1.88 18.97 1.43
N THR A 33 -1.51 18.72 0.17
CA THR A 33 -0.35 19.42 -0.43
C THR A 33 -0.55 20.92 -0.52
N LEU A 34 -1.75 21.39 -0.87
CA LEU A 34 -2.07 22.80 -0.96
C LEU A 34 -2.00 23.51 0.40
N VAL A 35 -2.61 22.90 1.41
CA VAL A 35 -2.65 23.49 2.77
C VAL A 35 -1.25 23.52 3.37
N LEU A 36 -0.48 22.44 3.29
CA LEU A 36 0.88 22.38 3.81
C LEU A 36 1.87 23.26 3.01
N ALA A 37 1.61 23.52 1.73
CA ALA A 37 2.42 24.44 0.94
C ALA A 37 2.40 25.88 1.49
N LYS A 38 1.33 26.30 2.16
CA LYS A 38 1.22 27.62 2.79
C LYS A 38 2.26 27.83 3.90
N SER A 39 2.64 26.76 4.58
CA SER A 39 3.68 26.75 5.62
C SER A 39 5.06 26.30 5.11
N GLY A 40 5.21 26.06 3.79
CA GLY A 40 6.45 25.60 3.19
C GLY A 40 6.69 24.09 3.35
N GLY A 41 5.72 23.32 3.87
CA GLY A 41 5.82 21.88 4.10
C GLY A 41 5.54 21.02 2.88
N ALA A 42 5.15 21.59 1.75
CA ALA A 42 4.86 20.86 0.52
C ALA A 42 5.04 21.72 -0.72
N THR A 43 5.07 21.04 -1.89
CA THR A 43 4.78 21.68 -3.17
C THR A 43 3.33 21.37 -3.53
N ALA A 44 2.49 22.38 -3.65
CA ALA A 44 1.08 22.19 -3.99
C ALA A 44 0.91 21.42 -5.31
N MET A 45 0.10 20.38 -5.28
CA MET A 45 -0.23 19.57 -6.44
C MET A 45 -1.72 19.66 -6.75
N THR A 46 -2.05 19.74 -8.03
CA THR A 46 -3.44 19.67 -8.47
C THR A 46 -3.87 18.21 -8.64
N TYR A 47 -5.18 17.96 -8.59
CA TYR A 47 -5.77 16.65 -8.90
C TYR A 47 -5.19 16.06 -10.21
N ALA A 48 -5.17 16.84 -11.29
CA ALA A 48 -4.65 16.40 -12.59
C ALA A 48 -3.13 16.17 -12.65
N ALA A 49 -2.39 16.63 -11.65
CA ALA A 49 -0.95 16.36 -11.52
C ALA A 49 -0.68 15.07 -10.73
N ILE A 50 -1.60 14.68 -9.85
CA ILE A 50 -1.59 13.41 -9.13
C ILE A 50 -2.05 12.30 -10.08
N ASP A 51 -3.29 12.36 -10.58
CA ASP A 51 -3.83 11.46 -11.60
C ASP A 51 -3.35 11.91 -12.99
N SER A 52 -2.10 11.57 -13.31
CA SER A 52 -1.42 12.12 -14.49
C SER A 52 -1.58 11.30 -15.76
N ALA A 53 -1.92 10.00 -15.66
CA ALA A 53 -2.06 9.11 -16.79
C ALA A 53 -3.26 9.50 -17.70
N PRO A 54 -3.16 9.36 -19.04
CA PRO A 54 -4.24 9.69 -19.95
C PRO A 54 -5.55 8.96 -19.65
N GLU A 55 -5.48 7.69 -19.23
CA GLU A 55 -6.66 6.89 -18.88
C GLU A 55 -7.30 7.37 -17.57
N GLU A 56 -6.54 7.78 -16.58
CA GLU A 56 -7.02 8.35 -15.31
C GLU A 56 -7.80 9.64 -15.59
N LYS A 57 -7.24 10.52 -16.41
CA LYS A 57 -7.90 11.76 -16.84
C LYS A 57 -9.17 11.53 -17.65
N ALA A 58 -9.18 10.52 -18.51
CA ALA A 58 -10.34 10.20 -19.35
C ALA A 58 -11.49 9.60 -18.54
N ARG A 59 -11.19 8.82 -17.50
CA ARG A 59 -12.18 8.14 -16.67
C ARG A 59 -12.53 8.90 -15.38
N GLY A 60 -11.69 9.87 -14.97
CA GLY A 60 -11.84 10.59 -13.70
C GLY A 60 -11.62 9.72 -12.46
N ILE A 61 -10.86 8.63 -12.57
CA ILE A 61 -10.57 7.71 -11.48
C ILE A 61 -9.07 7.40 -11.43
N THR A 62 -8.53 7.24 -10.23
CA THR A 62 -7.15 6.78 -10.01
C THR A 62 -7.02 5.30 -10.40
N ILE A 63 -6.05 4.98 -11.23
CA ILE A 63 -5.73 3.62 -11.69
C ILE A 63 -4.45 3.12 -11.05
N ASN A 64 -3.38 3.94 -11.11
CA ASN A 64 -2.09 3.62 -10.54
C ASN A 64 -1.90 4.36 -9.22
N THR A 65 -1.03 3.81 -8.36
CA THR A 65 -0.62 4.53 -7.16
C THR A 65 0.20 5.76 -7.53
N ALA A 66 -0.14 6.90 -6.94
CA ALA A 66 0.66 8.12 -7.06
C ALA A 66 1.42 8.39 -5.76
N HIS A 67 2.67 8.86 -5.87
CA HIS A 67 3.50 9.18 -4.74
C HIS A 67 3.69 10.69 -4.63
N VAL A 68 3.37 11.25 -3.47
CA VAL A 68 3.44 12.66 -3.15
C VAL A 68 4.30 12.86 -1.91
N GLU A 69 5.11 13.93 -1.88
CA GLU A 69 5.99 14.29 -0.76
C GLU A 69 5.45 15.51 -0.05
N TYR A 70 5.38 15.46 1.27
CA TYR A 70 5.11 16.62 2.11
C TYR A 70 5.65 16.44 3.54
N GLU A 71 5.66 17.50 4.32
CA GLU A 71 6.09 17.45 5.71
C GLU A 71 5.23 18.33 6.63
N THR A 72 5.12 17.89 7.87
CA THR A 72 4.62 18.67 8.99
C THR A 72 5.79 19.22 9.82
N ALA A 73 5.50 19.90 10.90
CA ALA A 73 6.54 20.27 11.86
C ALA A 73 7.27 19.06 12.47
N LYS A 74 6.57 17.91 12.61
CA LYS A 74 7.04 16.72 13.31
C LYS A 74 7.69 15.70 12.38
N ARG A 75 7.14 15.49 11.18
CA ARG A 75 7.50 14.36 10.29
C ARG A 75 7.59 14.75 8.82
N HIS A 76 8.39 13.98 8.08
CA HIS A 76 8.39 13.93 6.62
C HIS A 76 7.57 12.75 6.14
N TYR A 77 6.68 12.96 5.17
CA TYR A 77 5.76 11.95 4.65
C TYR A 77 6.02 11.65 3.17
N ALA A 78 6.07 10.35 2.86
CA ALA A 78 5.77 9.85 1.54
C ALA A 78 4.31 9.40 1.52
N HIS A 79 3.49 10.03 0.71
CA HIS A 79 2.06 9.73 0.61
C HIS A 79 1.77 8.93 -0.65
N VAL A 80 1.09 7.81 -0.47
CA VAL A 80 0.65 6.92 -1.56
C VAL A 80 -0.84 7.12 -1.76
N ASP A 81 -1.23 7.75 -2.87
CA ASP A 81 -2.64 7.83 -3.26
C ASP A 81 -3.05 6.54 -3.96
N CYS A 82 -3.98 5.80 -3.37
CA CYS A 82 -4.41 4.49 -3.85
C CYS A 82 -5.68 4.56 -4.68
N PRO A 83 -5.81 3.72 -5.75
CA PRO A 83 -7.05 3.59 -6.48
C PRO A 83 -8.18 3.09 -5.57
N GLY A 84 -9.42 3.55 -5.86
CA GLY A 84 -10.62 3.15 -5.11
C GLY A 84 -11.46 2.10 -5.82
N HIS A 85 -11.27 1.90 -7.13
CA HIS A 85 -12.10 1.03 -7.93
C HIS A 85 -11.70 -0.44 -7.81
N ALA A 86 -12.68 -1.35 -7.75
CA ALA A 86 -12.47 -2.79 -7.57
C ALA A 86 -11.54 -3.43 -8.63
N ASP A 87 -11.54 -2.93 -9.87
CA ASP A 87 -10.67 -3.45 -10.95
C ASP A 87 -9.18 -3.21 -10.67
N TYR A 88 -8.84 -2.24 -9.81
CA TYR A 88 -7.46 -1.83 -9.53
C TYR A 88 -6.98 -2.23 -8.12
N VAL A 89 -7.64 -3.19 -7.50
CA VAL A 89 -7.30 -3.68 -6.15
C VAL A 89 -5.84 -4.18 -6.07
N LYS A 90 -5.26 -4.72 -7.15
CA LYS A 90 -3.83 -5.06 -7.19
C LYS A 90 -2.93 -3.87 -6.88
N ASN A 91 -3.22 -2.72 -7.47
CA ASN A 91 -2.45 -1.49 -7.25
C ASN A 91 -2.71 -0.94 -5.84
N MET A 92 -3.96 -1.08 -5.34
CA MET A 92 -4.29 -0.74 -3.95
C MET A 92 -3.50 -1.59 -2.96
N ILE A 93 -3.45 -2.93 -3.13
CA ILE A 93 -2.67 -3.84 -2.27
C ILE A 93 -1.19 -3.45 -2.28
N THR A 94 -0.63 -3.18 -3.47
CA THR A 94 0.77 -2.76 -3.61
C THR A 94 1.04 -1.45 -2.89
N GLY A 95 0.15 -0.47 -3.02
CA GLY A 95 0.25 0.81 -2.30
C GLY A 95 0.13 0.63 -0.80
N ALA A 96 -0.86 -0.13 -0.33
CA ALA A 96 -1.09 -0.38 1.08
C ALA A 96 0.09 -1.10 1.76
N ALA A 97 0.75 -2.03 1.07
CA ALA A 97 1.91 -2.74 1.58
C ALA A 97 3.11 -1.80 1.87
N GLN A 98 3.14 -0.61 1.30
CA GLN A 98 4.17 0.40 1.54
C GLN A 98 3.90 1.27 2.76
N MET A 99 2.67 1.28 3.28
CA MET A 99 2.23 2.23 4.29
C MET A 99 2.67 1.83 5.70
N ASP A 100 3.09 2.82 6.46
CA ASP A 100 3.31 2.74 7.91
C ASP A 100 2.04 3.15 8.67
N GLY A 101 1.09 3.76 7.98
CA GLY A 101 -0.24 4.13 8.43
C GLY A 101 -1.11 4.53 7.26
N ALA A 102 -2.43 4.54 7.44
CA ALA A 102 -3.37 4.91 6.39
C ALA A 102 -4.35 6.00 6.82
N ILE A 103 -4.83 6.76 5.84
CA ILE A 103 -5.99 7.66 5.97
C ILE A 103 -7.15 6.98 5.25
N LEU A 104 -8.14 6.53 6.02
CA LEU A 104 -9.39 6.01 5.47
C LEU A 104 -10.32 7.17 5.13
N VAL A 105 -10.60 7.35 3.85
CA VAL A 105 -11.50 8.41 3.37
C VAL A 105 -12.89 7.84 3.15
N VAL A 106 -13.86 8.37 3.88
CA VAL A 106 -15.28 7.98 3.79
C VAL A 106 -16.10 9.22 3.46
N SER A 107 -17.00 9.14 2.49
CA SER A 107 -17.96 10.22 2.22
C SER A 107 -19.02 10.27 3.31
N ALA A 108 -19.23 11.43 3.91
CA ALA A 108 -20.28 11.63 4.93
C ALA A 108 -21.70 11.46 4.33
N ALA A 109 -21.86 11.72 3.04
CA ALA A 109 -23.15 11.59 2.36
C ALA A 109 -23.50 10.14 2.00
N ASP A 110 -22.48 9.30 1.74
CA ASP A 110 -22.68 7.92 1.25
C ASP A 110 -22.44 6.86 2.34
N GLY A 111 -21.68 7.19 3.38
CA GLY A 111 -21.25 6.25 4.42
C GLY A 111 -20.24 5.20 3.91
N PRO A 112 -19.99 4.14 4.70
CA PRO A 112 -19.11 3.05 4.30
C PRO A 112 -19.69 2.23 3.15
N MET A 113 -18.98 2.16 2.03
CA MET A 113 -19.35 1.48 0.80
C MET A 113 -18.58 0.14 0.65
N PRO A 114 -18.92 -0.74 -0.31
CA PRO A 114 -18.28 -2.06 -0.44
C PRO A 114 -16.74 -2.03 -0.51
N GLN A 115 -16.15 -1.11 -1.30
CA GLN A 115 -14.69 -1.01 -1.37
C GLN A 115 -14.08 -0.43 -0.09
N THR A 116 -14.84 0.33 0.72
CA THR A 116 -14.38 0.76 2.05
C THR A 116 -14.06 -0.46 2.90
N ARG A 117 -14.97 -1.44 2.95
CA ARG A 117 -14.80 -2.71 3.68
C ARG A 117 -13.61 -3.50 3.15
N GLU A 118 -13.52 -3.68 1.82
CA GLU A 118 -12.41 -4.40 1.20
C GLU A 118 -11.06 -3.73 1.48
N HIS A 119 -10.99 -2.40 1.44
CA HIS A 119 -9.74 -1.67 1.69
C HIS A 119 -9.28 -1.76 3.15
N ILE A 120 -10.20 -1.73 4.12
CA ILE A 120 -9.87 -1.93 5.55
C ILE A 120 -9.32 -3.35 5.75
N LEU A 121 -10.02 -4.36 5.20
CA LEU A 121 -9.58 -5.76 5.26
C LEU A 121 -8.17 -5.93 4.66
N LEU A 122 -7.95 -5.40 3.46
CA LEU A 122 -6.65 -5.52 2.77
C LEU A 122 -5.55 -4.77 3.50
N ALA A 123 -5.81 -3.57 4.03
CA ALA A 123 -4.85 -2.83 4.85
C ALA A 123 -4.44 -3.65 6.09
N ARG A 124 -5.39 -4.29 6.75
CA ARG A 124 -5.12 -5.19 7.87
C ARG A 124 -4.26 -6.38 7.46
N GLN A 125 -4.57 -7.00 6.33
CA GLN A 125 -3.84 -8.17 5.81
C GLN A 125 -2.40 -7.86 5.42
N VAL A 126 -2.16 -6.73 4.76
CA VAL A 126 -0.79 -6.32 4.40
C VAL A 126 -0.01 -5.76 5.59
N GLY A 127 -0.65 -5.59 6.75
CA GLY A 127 0.00 -5.23 8.00
C GLY A 127 0.10 -3.74 8.26
N VAL A 128 -0.79 -2.92 7.71
CA VAL A 128 -0.91 -1.51 8.11
C VAL A 128 -1.25 -1.44 9.60
N PRO A 129 -0.38 -0.86 10.45
CA PRO A 129 -0.53 -0.98 11.90
C PRO A 129 -1.62 -0.08 12.49
N ALA A 130 -1.88 1.07 11.88
CA ALA A 130 -2.83 2.06 12.36
C ALA A 130 -3.40 2.87 11.20
N LEU A 131 -4.60 3.41 11.40
CA LEU A 131 -5.24 4.31 10.44
C LEU A 131 -5.97 5.45 11.16
N VAL A 132 -6.16 6.55 10.44
CA VAL A 132 -6.96 7.71 10.84
C VAL A 132 -8.09 7.85 9.82
N VAL A 133 -9.28 8.25 10.24
CA VAL A 133 -10.42 8.43 9.34
C VAL A 133 -10.59 9.90 8.99
N TYR A 134 -10.81 10.18 7.72
CA TYR A 134 -11.29 11.47 7.25
C TYR A 134 -12.71 11.32 6.69
N LEU A 135 -13.70 11.82 7.44
CA LEU A 135 -15.09 11.86 7.01
C LEU A 135 -15.26 13.07 6.09
N ASN A 136 -15.16 12.81 4.79
CA ASN A 136 -15.11 13.82 3.71
C ASN A 136 -16.52 14.23 3.25
N LYS A 137 -16.61 15.32 2.51
CA LYS A 137 -17.86 15.86 1.93
C LYS A 137 -18.90 16.26 2.98
N THR A 138 -18.48 16.71 4.16
CA THR A 138 -19.39 17.17 5.20
C THR A 138 -20.16 18.42 4.78
N ASP A 139 -19.67 19.17 3.81
CA ASP A 139 -20.36 20.29 3.16
C ASP A 139 -21.63 19.89 2.36
N MET A 140 -21.86 18.59 2.17
CA MET A 140 -23.05 18.04 1.53
C MET A 140 -24.11 17.52 2.52
N VAL A 141 -23.84 17.58 3.83
CA VAL A 141 -24.68 17.02 4.87
C VAL A 141 -24.98 18.08 5.91
N ASP A 142 -26.24 18.52 5.96
CA ASP A 142 -26.71 19.53 6.91
C ASP A 142 -27.23 18.93 8.24
N ASP A 143 -27.34 17.62 8.30
CA ASP A 143 -27.89 16.88 9.43
C ASP A 143 -26.75 16.31 10.29
N GLU A 144 -26.64 16.82 11.52
CA GLU A 144 -25.62 16.40 12.49
C GLU A 144 -25.86 14.96 12.97
N GLU A 145 -27.12 14.51 13.09
CA GLU A 145 -27.47 13.14 13.51
C GLU A 145 -27.00 12.13 12.45
N LEU A 146 -27.10 12.49 11.17
CA LEU A 146 -26.59 11.66 10.08
C LEU A 146 -25.04 11.53 10.13
N LEU A 147 -24.34 12.61 10.43
CA LEU A 147 -22.88 12.59 10.59
C LEU A 147 -22.46 11.69 11.76
N GLU A 148 -23.17 11.73 12.87
CA GLU A 148 -22.91 10.85 14.03
C GLU A 148 -23.20 9.38 13.70
N LEU A 149 -24.27 9.11 12.94
CA LEU A 149 -24.63 7.75 12.51
C LEU A 149 -23.54 7.16 11.61
N VAL A 150 -23.07 7.91 10.62
CA VAL A 150 -21.99 7.47 9.72
C VAL A 150 -20.69 7.26 10.50
N GLU A 151 -20.36 8.14 11.46
CA GLU A 151 -19.20 7.95 12.32
C GLU A 151 -19.29 6.63 13.11
N MET A 152 -20.44 6.35 13.72
CA MET A 152 -20.68 5.12 14.48
C MET A 152 -20.54 3.88 13.57
N GLU A 153 -21.11 3.91 12.38
CA GLU A 153 -20.99 2.81 11.41
C GLU A 153 -19.54 2.55 10.99
N VAL A 154 -18.74 3.61 10.81
CA VAL A 154 -17.30 3.48 10.51
C VAL A 154 -16.55 2.87 11.70
N ARG A 155 -16.84 3.26 12.94
CA ARG A 155 -16.22 2.70 14.15
C ARG A 155 -16.53 1.21 14.32
N GLU A 156 -17.78 0.82 14.12
CA GLU A 156 -18.21 -0.59 14.17
C GLU A 156 -17.50 -1.40 13.07
N LEU A 157 -17.41 -0.85 11.87
CA LEU A 157 -16.74 -1.48 10.76
C LEU A 157 -15.23 -1.68 11.04
N LEU A 158 -14.56 -0.69 11.58
CA LEU A 158 -13.14 -0.79 11.94
C LEU A 158 -12.93 -1.86 13.02
N SER A 159 -13.79 -1.90 14.03
CA SER A 159 -13.74 -2.89 15.10
C SER A 159 -13.93 -4.31 14.56
N SER A 160 -14.81 -4.50 13.58
CA SER A 160 -15.02 -5.81 12.94
C SER A 160 -13.81 -6.35 12.18
N TYR A 161 -12.88 -5.47 11.77
CA TYR A 161 -11.61 -5.83 11.13
C TYR A 161 -10.40 -5.68 12.07
N GLU A 162 -10.63 -5.74 13.38
CA GLU A 162 -9.59 -5.72 14.42
C GLU A 162 -8.74 -4.43 14.48
N PHE A 163 -9.26 -3.32 14.01
CA PHE A 163 -8.75 -2.01 14.36
C PHE A 163 -9.48 -1.49 15.61
N PRO A 164 -8.82 -0.70 16.48
CA PRO A 164 -9.47 -0.17 17.69
C PRO A 164 -10.46 0.96 17.35
N GLY A 165 -11.63 0.59 16.79
CA GLY A 165 -12.58 1.53 16.19
C GLY A 165 -13.02 2.69 17.11
N ASP A 166 -13.11 2.43 18.42
CA ASP A 166 -13.48 3.46 19.41
C ASP A 166 -12.36 4.49 19.61
N ASP A 167 -11.08 4.08 19.46
CA ASP A 167 -9.92 4.93 19.72
C ASP A 167 -9.39 5.60 18.43
N VAL A 168 -9.83 5.14 17.24
CA VAL A 168 -9.38 5.70 15.96
C VAL A 168 -9.84 7.15 15.82
N PRO A 169 -8.94 8.11 15.58
CA PRO A 169 -9.31 9.50 15.31
C PRO A 169 -10.14 9.60 14.03
N ILE A 170 -11.28 10.29 14.14
CA ILE A 170 -12.14 10.64 13.00
C ILE A 170 -12.19 12.16 12.88
N VAL A 171 -11.72 12.66 11.76
CA VAL A 171 -11.75 14.11 11.44
C VAL A 171 -12.82 14.33 10.37
N LYS A 172 -13.71 15.30 10.65
CA LYS A 172 -14.81 15.68 9.74
C LYS A 172 -14.40 16.92 8.93
N GLY A 173 -14.65 16.91 7.61
CA GLY A 173 -14.30 18.04 6.77
C GLY A 173 -14.67 17.88 5.30
N SER A 174 -14.26 18.86 4.50
CA SER A 174 -14.44 18.87 3.05
C SER A 174 -13.11 19.18 2.36
N ALA A 175 -12.54 18.17 1.71
CA ALA A 175 -11.33 18.34 0.92
C ALA A 175 -11.53 19.32 -0.25
N LEU A 176 -12.75 19.35 -0.83
CA LEU A 176 -13.09 20.28 -1.90
C LEU A 176 -13.14 21.72 -1.37
N ALA A 177 -13.77 21.95 -0.21
CA ALA A 177 -13.80 23.28 0.43
C ALA A 177 -12.37 23.78 0.74
N ALA A 178 -11.46 22.89 1.16
CA ALA A 178 -10.06 23.23 1.37
C ALA A 178 -9.36 23.67 0.08
N LEU A 179 -9.60 22.96 -1.05
CA LEU A 179 -9.02 23.32 -2.36
C LEU A 179 -9.56 24.64 -2.90
N GLU A 180 -10.84 24.93 -2.70
CA GLU A 180 -11.49 26.13 -3.18
C GLU A 180 -11.35 27.33 -2.24
N GLY A 181 -10.77 27.11 -1.04
CA GLY A 181 -10.66 28.16 0.00
C GLY A 181 -12.01 28.58 0.55
N ARG A 182 -13.01 27.72 0.48
CA ARG A 182 -14.33 27.91 1.09
C ARG A 182 -14.33 27.35 2.51
N ASP A 183 -15.18 27.91 3.35
CA ASP A 183 -15.40 27.44 4.71
C ASP A 183 -14.10 27.04 5.45
N PRO A 184 -13.40 27.99 6.09
CA PRO A 184 -12.10 27.71 6.70
C PRO A 184 -12.11 26.56 7.73
N ASP A 185 -13.22 26.36 8.44
CA ASP A 185 -13.32 25.33 9.48
C ASP A 185 -13.49 23.93 8.88
N MET A 186 -14.42 23.73 7.94
CA MET A 186 -14.60 22.45 7.23
C MET A 186 -13.49 22.19 6.19
N GLY A 187 -12.87 23.26 5.65
CA GLY A 187 -11.83 23.18 4.63
C GLY A 187 -10.43 23.06 5.23
N GLU A 188 -9.70 24.17 5.25
CA GLU A 188 -8.28 24.23 5.62
C GLU A 188 -8.00 23.66 7.01
N LYS A 189 -8.77 24.06 8.01
CA LYS A 189 -8.61 23.64 9.39
C LYS A 189 -8.79 22.12 9.53
N SER A 190 -9.79 21.53 8.89
CA SER A 190 -10.01 20.09 8.94
C SER A 190 -8.83 19.29 8.38
N VAL A 191 -8.14 19.80 7.35
CA VAL A 191 -6.93 19.20 6.81
C VAL A 191 -5.76 19.32 7.79
N LEU A 192 -5.62 20.45 8.48
CA LEU A 192 -4.60 20.61 9.53
C LEU A 192 -4.87 19.72 10.73
N ASP A 193 -6.14 19.60 11.15
CA ASP A 193 -6.56 18.71 12.23
C ASP A 193 -6.30 17.23 11.85
N LEU A 194 -6.57 16.83 10.59
CA LEU A 194 -6.20 15.52 10.07
C LEU A 194 -4.70 15.27 10.19
N MET A 195 -3.87 16.21 9.73
CA MET A 195 -2.42 16.03 9.79
C MET A 195 -1.89 16.00 11.22
N SER A 196 -2.52 16.72 12.15
CA SER A 196 -2.23 16.62 13.58
C SER A 196 -2.59 15.24 14.13
N ALA A 197 -3.77 14.72 13.79
CA ALA A 197 -4.19 13.37 14.17
C ALA A 197 -3.25 12.29 13.62
N VAL A 198 -2.81 12.43 12.36
CA VAL A 198 -1.82 11.54 11.74
C VAL A 198 -0.48 11.60 12.47
N ASP A 199 0.02 12.79 12.79
CA ASP A 199 1.27 12.99 13.52
C ASP A 199 1.25 12.36 14.93
N GLU A 200 0.09 12.30 15.56
CA GLU A 200 -0.07 11.86 16.95
C GLU A 200 -0.43 10.38 17.04
N TYR A 201 -1.33 9.91 16.20
CA TYR A 201 -1.91 8.57 16.30
C TYR A 201 -1.12 7.51 15.53
N ILE A 202 -0.59 7.84 14.35
CA ILE A 202 0.20 6.87 13.59
C ILE A 202 1.55 6.65 14.28
N PRO A 203 1.89 5.41 14.68
CA PRO A 203 3.14 5.16 15.39
C PRO A 203 4.36 5.48 14.52
N GLN A 204 5.47 5.87 15.15
CA GLN A 204 6.73 5.97 14.43
C GLN A 204 7.20 4.57 14.04
N PRO A 205 7.36 4.27 12.75
CA PRO A 205 7.68 2.92 12.33
C PRO A 205 9.11 2.53 12.72
N GLU A 206 9.27 1.28 13.14
CA GLU A 206 10.60 0.68 13.31
C GLU A 206 11.25 0.46 11.94
N ARG A 207 12.55 0.73 11.85
CA ARG A 207 13.32 0.61 10.61
C ARG A 207 14.41 -0.44 10.80
N PRO A 208 14.24 -1.67 10.29
CA PRO A 208 15.23 -2.75 10.44
C PRO A 208 16.43 -2.53 9.49
N VAL A 209 17.24 -1.51 9.77
CA VAL A 209 18.40 -1.11 8.95
C VAL A 209 19.58 -2.08 9.07
N ASP A 210 19.66 -2.84 10.16
CA ASP A 210 20.76 -3.80 10.41
C ASP A 210 20.57 -5.15 9.72
N GLN A 211 19.40 -5.36 9.08
CA GLN A 211 19.13 -6.57 8.32
C GLN A 211 19.68 -6.47 6.88
N PRO A 212 19.85 -7.61 6.18
CA PRO A 212 20.20 -7.59 4.76
C PRO A 212 19.19 -6.81 3.93
N PHE A 213 19.67 -5.96 3.02
CA PHE A 213 18.83 -5.14 2.15
C PHE A 213 17.81 -5.98 1.38
N MET A 214 16.57 -5.52 1.36
CA MET A 214 15.49 -6.06 0.53
C MET A 214 14.50 -4.95 0.16
N MET A 215 14.05 -4.97 -1.10
CA MET A 215 13.06 -4.06 -1.67
C MET A 215 12.20 -4.82 -2.68
N ALA A 216 10.87 -4.82 -2.51
CA ALA A 216 9.97 -5.34 -3.53
C ALA A 216 9.91 -4.39 -4.73
N VAL A 217 10.01 -4.92 -5.94
CA VAL A 217 9.91 -4.13 -7.18
C VAL A 217 8.44 -3.82 -7.48
N GLU A 218 8.11 -2.53 -7.58
CA GLU A 218 6.77 -2.03 -7.87
C GLU A 218 6.62 -1.65 -9.33
N ASP A 219 7.56 -0.85 -9.82
CA ASP A 219 7.58 -0.40 -11.21
C ASP A 219 8.99 -0.44 -11.79
N VAL A 220 9.06 -0.53 -13.12
CA VAL A 220 10.31 -0.59 -13.88
C VAL A 220 10.28 0.43 -15.00
N PHE A 221 11.23 1.34 -14.99
CA PHE A 221 11.36 2.41 -15.98
C PHE A 221 12.68 2.32 -16.73
N SER A 222 12.67 2.74 -18.00
CA SER A 222 13.89 3.02 -18.76
C SER A 222 14.12 4.53 -18.82
N ILE A 223 15.30 4.96 -18.41
CA ILE A 223 15.72 6.36 -18.54
C ILE A 223 16.80 6.45 -19.62
N SER A 224 16.51 7.18 -20.70
CA SER A 224 17.46 7.39 -21.81
C SER A 224 18.80 7.89 -21.28
N GLY A 225 19.88 7.18 -21.64
CA GLY A 225 21.25 7.52 -21.24
C GLY A 225 21.63 7.17 -19.79
N ARG A 226 20.69 6.62 -18.97
CA ARG A 226 20.97 6.25 -17.58
C ARG A 226 20.75 4.76 -17.28
N GLY A 227 19.89 4.08 -18.03
CA GLY A 227 19.59 2.65 -17.86
C GLY A 227 18.23 2.37 -17.24
N THR A 228 18.09 1.19 -16.64
CA THR A 228 16.87 0.73 -15.99
C THR A 228 16.82 1.20 -14.55
N VAL A 229 15.66 1.72 -14.15
CA VAL A 229 15.35 2.12 -12.78
C VAL A 229 14.22 1.23 -12.29
N VAL A 230 14.38 0.66 -11.12
CA VAL A 230 13.32 -0.05 -10.39
C VAL A 230 12.89 0.79 -9.20
N THR A 231 11.60 0.88 -8.96
CA THR A 231 11.05 1.61 -7.81
C THR A 231 10.46 0.64 -6.80
N GLY A 232 10.43 1.04 -5.56
CA GLY A 232 9.84 0.30 -4.47
C GLY A 232 10.16 0.90 -3.11
N ARG A 233 9.48 0.38 -2.09
CA ARG A 233 9.83 0.65 -0.70
C ARG A 233 10.95 -0.30 -0.28
N VAL A 234 11.95 0.24 0.40
CA VAL A 234 12.96 -0.58 1.08
C VAL A 234 12.32 -1.21 2.33
N ASP A 235 12.12 -2.52 2.31
CA ASP A 235 11.48 -3.24 3.42
C ASP A 235 12.43 -3.35 4.62
N ARG A 236 13.70 -3.64 4.36
CA ARG A 236 14.75 -3.78 5.37
C ARG A 236 16.13 -3.47 4.81
N GLY A 237 17.07 -3.21 5.72
CA GLY A 237 18.47 -2.98 5.41
C GLY A 237 18.76 -1.62 4.78
N VAL A 238 19.92 -1.53 4.19
CA VAL A 238 20.45 -0.34 3.52
C VAL A 238 21.05 -0.74 2.18
N ILE A 239 20.83 0.07 1.14
CA ILE A 239 21.47 -0.03 -0.17
C ILE A 239 22.31 1.22 -0.43
N LYS A 240 23.55 1.03 -0.86
CA LYS A 240 24.45 2.12 -1.24
C LYS A 240 24.78 2.07 -2.72
N VAL A 241 25.11 3.23 -3.27
CA VAL A 241 25.60 3.33 -4.63
C VAL A 241 26.93 2.55 -4.75
N GLY A 242 27.03 1.69 -5.75
CA GLY A 242 28.18 0.81 -6.00
C GLY A 242 28.03 -0.61 -5.46
N GLU A 243 27.02 -0.91 -4.66
CA GLU A 243 26.79 -2.26 -4.11
C GLU A 243 26.21 -3.22 -5.16
N GLU A 244 26.64 -4.49 -5.08
CA GLU A 244 26.07 -5.60 -5.82
C GLU A 244 24.73 -6.00 -5.21
N VAL A 245 23.74 -6.25 -6.08
CA VAL A 245 22.40 -6.69 -5.71
C VAL A 245 21.94 -7.85 -6.60
N GLU A 246 20.98 -8.62 -6.11
CA GLU A 246 20.29 -9.66 -6.86
C GLU A 246 18.83 -9.28 -7.10
N ILE A 247 18.33 -9.65 -8.27
CA ILE A 247 16.91 -9.57 -8.64
C ILE A 247 16.37 -11.00 -8.58
N VAL A 248 15.45 -11.26 -7.65
CA VAL A 248 14.99 -12.61 -7.30
C VAL A 248 13.48 -12.75 -7.50
N GLY A 249 13.07 -13.93 -7.96
CA GLY A 249 11.65 -14.30 -8.16
C GLY A 249 11.19 -14.15 -9.60
N LEU A 250 10.11 -14.84 -9.95
CA LEU A 250 9.46 -14.90 -11.26
C LEU A 250 10.33 -15.44 -12.39
N ARG A 251 11.59 -15.05 -12.44
CA ARG A 251 12.60 -15.39 -13.44
C ARG A 251 13.88 -15.92 -12.78
N PRO A 252 14.83 -16.47 -13.54
CA PRO A 252 16.14 -16.79 -13.01
C PRO A 252 16.81 -15.58 -12.34
N THR A 253 17.42 -15.79 -11.20
CA THR A 253 18.09 -14.74 -10.43
C THR A 253 19.16 -14.03 -11.25
N LEU A 254 19.11 -12.71 -11.28
CA LEU A 254 20.05 -11.85 -12.00
C LEU A 254 20.86 -11.02 -11.01
N LYS A 255 22.17 -10.96 -11.21
CA LYS A 255 23.08 -10.08 -10.46
C LYS A 255 23.33 -8.78 -11.21
N THR A 256 23.33 -7.68 -10.48
CA THR A 256 23.60 -6.35 -11.03
C THR A 256 24.23 -5.45 -9.96
N ILE A 257 24.51 -4.20 -10.32
CA ILE A 257 25.09 -3.21 -9.42
C ILE A 257 24.18 -1.99 -9.35
N CYS A 258 23.89 -1.52 -8.13
CA CYS A 258 23.23 -0.25 -7.88
C CYS A 258 24.15 0.91 -8.30
N THR A 259 23.78 1.68 -9.30
CA THR A 259 24.56 2.85 -9.77
C THR A 259 24.02 4.19 -9.32
N GLY A 260 22.87 4.20 -8.67
CA GLY A 260 22.26 5.41 -8.12
C GLY A 260 21.01 5.10 -7.34
N VAL A 261 20.73 5.91 -6.34
CA VAL A 261 19.52 5.87 -5.53
C VAL A 261 18.87 7.25 -5.56
N GLU A 262 17.58 7.31 -5.80
CA GLU A 262 16.81 8.55 -5.88
C GLU A 262 15.51 8.42 -5.07
N MET A 263 15.09 9.49 -4.40
CA MET A 263 13.81 9.62 -3.75
C MET A 263 13.21 11.00 -4.07
N PHE A 264 11.96 11.06 -4.55
CA PHE A 264 11.31 12.31 -4.98
C PHE A 264 12.17 13.18 -5.92
N ARG A 265 12.84 12.53 -6.91
CA ARG A 265 13.76 13.16 -7.89
C ARG A 265 15.01 13.80 -7.26
N LYS A 266 15.28 13.57 -5.98
CA LYS A 266 16.50 14.00 -5.27
C LYS A 266 17.46 12.80 -5.17
N LEU A 267 18.76 13.06 -5.24
CA LEU A 267 19.79 12.01 -5.12
C LEU A 267 20.00 11.63 -3.66
N LEU A 268 20.22 10.34 -3.43
CA LEU A 268 20.66 9.81 -2.14
C LEU A 268 22.00 9.09 -2.30
N ASP A 269 22.83 9.16 -1.27
CA ASP A 269 24.04 8.33 -1.17
C ASP A 269 23.69 6.89 -0.84
N GLN A 270 22.59 6.70 -0.10
CA GLN A 270 22.04 5.40 0.27
C GLN A 270 20.53 5.46 0.48
N GLY A 271 19.83 4.36 0.17
CA GLY A 271 18.45 4.09 0.58
C GLY A 271 18.43 3.19 1.81
N GLN A 272 17.49 3.39 2.71
CA GLN A 272 17.36 2.60 3.93
C GLN A 272 15.93 2.14 4.16
N ALA A 273 15.75 1.16 5.05
CA ALA A 273 14.43 0.65 5.43
C ALA A 273 13.41 1.77 5.64
N GLY A 274 12.29 1.66 4.97
CA GLY A 274 11.18 2.63 4.95
C GLY A 274 11.22 3.67 3.84
N ASP A 275 12.33 3.84 3.12
CA ASP A 275 12.40 4.79 2.01
C ASP A 275 11.69 4.24 0.77
N ASN A 276 10.92 5.07 0.08
CA ASN A 276 10.41 4.79 -1.26
C ASN A 276 11.42 5.33 -2.29
N VAL A 277 12.15 4.43 -2.92
CA VAL A 277 13.29 4.81 -3.76
C VAL A 277 13.20 4.28 -5.19
N GLY A 278 13.83 4.99 -6.10
CA GLY A 278 14.21 4.49 -7.42
C GLY A 278 15.68 4.08 -7.39
N VAL A 279 15.97 2.83 -7.73
CA VAL A 279 17.32 2.26 -7.79
C VAL A 279 17.74 2.08 -9.25
N LEU A 280 18.83 2.73 -9.66
CA LEU A 280 19.42 2.57 -10.98
C LEU A 280 20.26 1.30 -11.01
N LEU A 281 20.05 0.47 -12.04
CA LEU A 281 20.71 -0.82 -12.21
C LEU A 281 21.67 -0.78 -13.42
N ARG A 282 22.88 -1.31 -13.22
CA ARG A 282 23.91 -1.35 -14.28
C ARG A 282 23.64 -2.47 -15.27
N GLY A 283 23.59 -2.13 -16.57
CA GLY A 283 23.55 -3.12 -17.66
C GLY A 283 22.30 -4.00 -17.70
N THR A 284 21.31 -3.71 -16.87
CA THR A 284 20.05 -4.43 -16.82
C THR A 284 19.08 -3.79 -17.80
N LYS A 285 18.47 -4.58 -18.67
CA LYS A 285 17.43 -4.12 -19.58
C LYS A 285 16.07 -4.12 -18.87
N ARG A 286 15.14 -3.25 -19.33
CA ARG A 286 13.80 -3.15 -18.74
C ARG A 286 13.03 -4.48 -18.78
N GLU A 287 13.18 -5.23 -19.87
CA GLU A 287 12.52 -6.53 -20.08
C GLU A 287 13.09 -7.67 -19.23
N GLU A 288 14.22 -7.47 -18.56
CA GLU A 288 14.84 -8.45 -17.66
C GLU A 288 14.31 -8.34 -16.22
N VAL A 289 13.62 -7.24 -15.92
CA VAL A 289 13.05 -6.98 -14.59
C VAL A 289 11.56 -6.71 -14.73
N GLU A 290 10.78 -7.21 -13.77
CA GLU A 290 9.35 -6.98 -13.73
C GLU A 290 8.84 -6.78 -12.30
N ARG A 291 7.68 -6.15 -12.18
CA ARG A 291 6.96 -5.99 -10.92
C ARG A 291 6.75 -7.35 -10.26
N GLY A 292 6.96 -7.41 -8.96
CA GLY A 292 6.81 -8.63 -8.18
C GLY A 292 8.11 -9.37 -7.88
N GLN A 293 9.19 -9.05 -8.59
CA GLN A 293 10.53 -9.48 -8.19
C GLN A 293 11.00 -8.70 -6.96
N VAL A 294 12.05 -9.18 -6.33
CA VAL A 294 12.66 -8.54 -5.16
C VAL A 294 14.10 -8.20 -5.49
N LEU A 295 14.47 -6.93 -5.25
CA LEU A 295 15.86 -6.49 -5.25
C LEU A 295 16.42 -6.69 -3.85
N CYS A 296 17.54 -7.41 -3.73
CA CYS A 296 18.06 -7.79 -2.41
C CYS A 296 19.59 -7.86 -2.38
N LYS A 297 20.14 -7.94 -1.16
CA LYS A 297 21.55 -8.28 -0.96
C LYS A 297 21.80 -9.70 -1.49
N PRO A 298 22.90 -9.95 -2.21
CA PRO A 298 23.20 -11.25 -2.79
C PRO A 298 23.11 -12.39 -1.75
N GLY A 299 22.35 -13.44 -2.11
CA GLY A 299 22.16 -14.63 -1.28
C GLY A 299 21.26 -14.45 -0.05
N SER A 300 20.59 -13.30 0.14
CA SER A 300 19.78 -13.05 1.33
C SER A 300 18.34 -13.56 1.25
N ILE A 301 17.84 -13.85 0.05
CA ILE A 301 16.52 -14.45 -0.19
C ILE A 301 16.60 -15.33 -1.43
N THR A 302 15.79 -16.39 -1.47
CA THR A 302 15.73 -17.35 -2.58
C THR A 302 14.32 -17.48 -3.14
N PRO A 303 14.17 -17.83 -4.43
CA PRO A 303 12.87 -18.06 -5.03
C PRO A 303 12.35 -19.47 -4.70
N HIS A 304 11.06 -19.58 -4.38
CA HIS A 304 10.40 -20.83 -4.02
C HIS A 304 9.04 -20.97 -4.69
N THR A 305 8.61 -22.22 -4.88
CA THR A 305 7.28 -22.56 -5.43
C THR A 305 6.40 -23.31 -4.44
N LYS A 306 6.97 -23.98 -3.44
CA LYS A 306 6.21 -24.84 -2.52
C LYS A 306 6.38 -24.40 -1.08
N PHE A 307 5.27 -24.23 -0.41
CA PHE A 307 5.25 -23.83 0.99
C PHE A 307 4.01 -24.35 1.72
N THR A 308 4.08 -24.38 3.04
CA THR A 308 2.94 -24.58 3.93
C THR A 308 2.57 -23.23 4.54
N ALA A 309 1.29 -23.00 4.74
CA ALA A 309 0.79 -21.75 5.32
C ALA A 309 -0.38 -21.98 6.26
N GLU A 310 -0.44 -21.18 7.32
CA GLU A 310 -1.67 -20.98 8.08
C GLU A 310 -2.52 -19.92 7.39
N THR A 311 -3.82 -20.21 7.21
CA THR A 311 -4.74 -19.37 6.46
C THR A 311 -6.06 -19.20 7.18
N TYR A 312 -6.70 -18.05 6.98
CA TYR A 312 -8.09 -17.80 7.32
C TYR A 312 -8.90 -17.61 6.04
N ILE A 313 -10.00 -18.29 5.91
CA ILE A 313 -10.89 -18.22 4.74
C ILE A 313 -12.08 -17.33 5.11
N LEU A 314 -12.23 -16.23 4.40
CA LEU A 314 -13.26 -15.22 4.67
C LEU A 314 -14.66 -15.79 4.50
N THR A 315 -15.57 -15.43 5.41
CA THR A 315 -16.98 -15.72 5.34
C THR A 315 -17.66 -14.92 4.22
N LYS A 316 -18.90 -15.27 3.91
CA LYS A 316 -19.74 -14.51 2.97
C LYS A 316 -19.99 -13.09 3.44
N GLU A 317 -20.23 -12.90 4.75
CA GLU A 317 -20.47 -11.63 5.41
C GLU A 317 -19.26 -10.70 5.33
N GLU A 318 -18.07 -11.27 5.34
CA GLU A 318 -16.79 -10.56 5.13
C GLU A 318 -16.48 -10.31 3.65
N GLY A 319 -17.39 -10.63 2.74
CA GLY A 319 -17.20 -10.49 1.29
C GLY A 319 -16.46 -11.65 0.62
N GLY A 320 -16.18 -12.71 1.36
CA GLY A 320 -15.47 -13.89 0.89
C GLY A 320 -16.35 -14.90 0.15
N ARG A 321 -16.02 -16.18 0.29
CA ARG A 321 -16.73 -17.29 -0.34
C ARG A 321 -18.03 -17.63 0.42
N HIS A 322 -18.95 -18.26 -0.29
CA HIS A 322 -20.17 -18.86 0.30
C HIS A 322 -20.21 -20.38 0.14
N THR A 323 -19.20 -20.98 -0.51
CA THR A 323 -19.08 -22.40 -0.72
C THR A 323 -17.71 -22.89 -0.28
N PRO A 324 -17.60 -24.16 0.20
CA PRO A 324 -16.31 -24.75 0.52
C PRO A 324 -15.43 -24.91 -0.72
N PHE A 325 -14.14 -25.11 -0.49
CA PHE A 325 -13.24 -25.58 -1.53
C PHE A 325 -12.57 -26.91 -1.13
N PHE A 326 -12.12 -27.62 -2.14
CA PHE A 326 -11.51 -28.93 -2.02
C PHE A 326 -10.05 -28.90 -2.47
N SER A 327 -9.33 -29.99 -2.24
CA SER A 327 -7.97 -30.15 -2.75
C SER A 327 -7.91 -29.92 -4.27
N ASN A 328 -6.82 -29.34 -4.75
CA ASN A 328 -6.62 -28.85 -6.12
C ASN A 328 -7.36 -27.56 -6.48
N TYR A 329 -7.87 -26.81 -5.51
CA TYR A 329 -8.36 -25.45 -5.72
C TYR A 329 -7.22 -24.54 -6.21
N ARG A 330 -7.50 -23.66 -7.17
CA ARG A 330 -6.51 -22.85 -7.88
C ARG A 330 -6.80 -21.34 -7.84
N PRO A 331 -6.65 -20.69 -6.70
CA PRO A 331 -6.80 -19.24 -6.58
C PRO A 331 -5.53 -18.50 -6.99
N GLN A 332 -5.59 -17.17 -6.94
CA GLN A 332 -4.45 -16.28 -7.01
C GLN A 332 -3.92 -15.96 -5.62
N PHE A 333 -2.62 -16.04 -5.44
CA PHE A 333 -1.89 -15.67 -4.23
C PHE A 333 -1.19 -14.34 -4.46
N TYR A 334 -1.51 -13.36 -3.63
CA TYR A 334 -0.94 -12.02 -3.69
C TYR A 334 0.17 -11.88 -2.66
N PHE A 335 1.40 -11.76 -3.13
CA PHE A 335 2.59 -11.56 -2.32
C PHE A 335 3.22 -10.20 -2.64
N ARG A 336 3.44 -9.35 -1.65
CA ARG A 336 4.04 -8.02 -1.84
C ARG A 336 3.40 -7.27 -3.03
N THR A 337 4.10 -7.20 -4.16
CA THR A 337 3.70 -6.44 -5.36
C THR A 337 3.21 -7.31 -6.53
N THR A 338 3.07 -8.63 -6.34
CA THR A 338 2.68 -9.58 -7.40
C THR A 338 1.58 -10.53 -6.99
N ASP A 339 0.93 -11.11 -7.99
CA ASP A 339 0.02 -12.24 -7.84
C ASP A 339 0.49 -13.43 -8.68
N VAL A 340 0.39 -14.61 -8.11
CA VAL A 340 0.73 -15.87 -8.76
C VAL A 340 -0.37 -16.89 -8.50
N THR A 341 -0.78 -17.62 -9.53
CA THR A 341 -1.70 -18.76 -9.39
C THR A 341 -0.98 -19.88 -8.65
N GLY A 342 -1.66 -20.46 -7.66
CA GLY A 342 -1.17 -21.63 -6.94
C GLY A 342 -2.23 -22.71 -6.83
N VAL A 343 -1.79 -23.94 -6.61
CA VAL A 343 -2.63 -25.10 -6.33
C VAL A 343 -2.59 -25.39 -4.85
N ILE A 344 -3.75 -25.41 -4.21
CA ILE A 344 -3.91 -25.78 -2.80
C ILE A 344 -4.07 -27.30 -2.69
N ARG A 345 -3.31 -27.89 -1.78
CA ARG A 345 -3.48 -29.27 -1.34
C ARG A 345 -3.86 -29.26 0.14
N LEU A 346 -4.96 -29.91 0.45
CA LEU A 346 -5.42 -30.07 1.83
C LEU A 346 -4.61 -31.17 2.52
N LYS A 347 -4.45 -31.04 3.81
CA LYS A 347 -3.76 -32.04 4.64
C LYS A 347 -4.53 -33.37 4.63
N GLU A 348 -3.81 -34.45 4.90
CA GLU A 348 -4.41 -35.79 5.00
C GLU A 348 -5.53 -35.80 6.06
N GLY A 349 -6.69 -36.33 5.69
CA GLY A 349 -7.88 -36.34 6.54
C GLY A 349 -8.78 -35.10 6.45
N VAL A 350 -8.38 -34.06 5.72
CA VAL A 350 -9.21 -32.86 5.48
C VAL A 350 -9.83 -32.98 4.08
N GLU A 351 -11.14 -33.14 4.03
CA GLU A 351 -11.86 -33.27 2.75
C GLU A 351 -12.12 -31.91 2.09
N MET A 352 -12.48 -30.91 2.89
CA MET A 352 -12.81 -29.56 2.42
C MET A 352 -12.46 -28.50 3.48
N VAL A 353 -12.42 -27.23 3.06
CA VAL A 353 -12.28 -26.06 3.92
C VAL A 353 -13.49 -25.16 3.68
N MET A 354 -14.15 -24.76 4.76
CA MET A 354 -15.33 -23.91 4.75
C MET A 354 -14.98 -22.43 4.87
N PRO A 355 -15.82 -21.51 4.36
CA PRO A 355 -15.74 -20.11 4.73
C PRO A 355 -15.82 -19.95 6.27
N GLY A 356 -14.93 -19.15 6.85
CA GLY A 356 -14.78 -18.98 8.30
C GLY A 356 -13.74 -19.90 8.96
N ASP A 357 -13.21 -20.87 8.24
CA ASP A 357 -12.20 -21.77 8.80
C ASP A 357 -10.81 -21.18 8.83
N ASN A 358 -10.08 -21.52 9.90
CA ASN A 358 -8.62 -21.47 9.93
C ASN A 358 -8.09 -22.83 9.44
N ALA A 359 -7.23 -22.81 8.45
CA ALA A 359 -6.71 -24.04 7.83
C ALA A 359 -5.21 -23.95 7.55
N GLU A 360 -4.52 -25.06 7.80
CA GLU A 360 -3.15 -25.23 7.31
C GLU A 360 -3.20 -25.81 5.89
N LEU A 361 -2.60 -25.10 4.94
CA LEU A 361 -2.63 -25.44 3.52
C LEU A 361 -1.21 -25.69 2.99
N ASP A 362 -1.07 -26.72 2.16
CA ASP A 362 0.10 -26.90 1.31
C ASP A 362 -0.18 -26.27 -0.05
N VAL A 363 0.72 -25.37 -0.48
CA VAL A 363 0.55 -24.60 -1.71
C VAL A 363 1.70 -24.83 -2.66
N GLU A 364 1.37 -25.02 -3.94
CA GLU A 364 2.33 -25.11 -5.04
C GLU A 364 2.02 -24.01 -6.08
N LEU A 365 2.90 -23.00 -6.16
CA LEU A 365 2.80 -21.91 -7.13
C LEU A 365 3.24 -22.34 -8.51
N ILE A 366 2.63 -21.77 -9.55
CA ILE A 366 3.02 -22.03 -10.95
C ILE A 366 4.32 -21.32 -11.34
N THR A 367 4.73 -20.31 -10.58
CA THR A 367 5.94 -19.51 -10.83
C THR A 367 6.66 -19.27 -9.51
N PRO A 368 7.99 -19.36 -9.45
CA PRO A 368 8.73 -19.11 -8.22
C PRO A 368 8.68 -17.64 -7.82
N ILE A 369 8.53 -17.36 -6.55
CA ILE A 369 8.61 -16.01 -5.96
C ILE A 369 9.69 -15.94 -4.89
N ALA A 370 10.26 -14.77 -4.68
CA ALA A 370 11.13 -14.51 -3.55
C ALA A 370 10.34 -14.69 -2.24
N MET A 371 10.68 -15.72 -1.46
CA MET A 371 9.88 -16.15 -0.31
C MET A 371 10.75 -16.33 0.93
N GLU A 372 10.15 -16.04 2.07
CA GLU A 372 10.70 -16.31 3.40
C GLU A 372 9.55 -16.72 4.34
N GLU A 373 9.88 -17.38 5.44
CA GLU A 373 8.90 -17.70 6.48
C GLU A 373 8.32 -16.41 7.07
N ARG A 374 7.07 -16.47 7.50
CA ARG A 374 6.25 -15.34 7.99
C ARG A 374 5.84 -14.34 6.90
N LEU A 375 6.11 -14.62 5.62
CA LEU A 375 5.58 -13.80 4.53
C LEU A 375 4.04 -13.90 4.50
N ARG A 376 3.37 -12.75 4.59
CA ARG A 376 1.91 -12.65 4.50
C ARG A 376 1.47 -12.62 3.04
N PHE A 377 0.27 -13.13 2.79
CA PHE A 377 -0.36 -13.09 1.47
C PHE A 377 -1.88 -13.04 1.57
N ALA A 378 -2.50 -12.54 0.51
CA ALA A 378 -3.95 -12.63 0.30
C ALA A 378 -4.27 -13.70 -0.74
N ILE A 379 -5.41 -14.37 -0.57
CA ILE A 379 -5.97 -15.33 -1.53
C ILE A 379 -7.14 -14.66 -2.23
N ARG A 380 -7.14 -14.67 -3.57
CA ARG A 380 -8.19 -14.04 -4.38
C ARG A 380 -8.75 -14.98 -5.44
N GLU A 381 -10.04 -14.85 -5.69
CA GLU A 381 -10.77 -15.55 -6.72
C GLU A 381 -11.81 -14.63 -7.37
N GLY A 382 -11.87 -14.59 -8.71
CA GLY A 382 -12.89 -13.82 -9.41
C GLY A 382 -12.96 -12.33 -9.05
N GLY A 383 -11.82 -11.70 -8.74
CA GLY A 383 -11.73 -10.29 -8.33
C GLY A 383 -12.05 -10.02 -6.87
N ARG A 384 -12.30 -11.05 -6.05
CA ARG A 384 -12.60 -10.93 -4.61
C ARG A 384 -11.50 -11.52 -3.75
N THR A 385 -11.24 -10.92 -2.61
CA THR A 385 -10.41 -11.53 -1.57
C THR A 385 -11.24 -12.60 -0.87
N VAL A 386 -10.72 -13.83 -0.85
CA VAL A 386 -11.41 -15.00 -0.27
C VAL A 386 -10.70 -15.58 0.94
N GLY A 387 -9.52 -15.08 1.25
CA GLY A 387 -8.76 -15.49 2.41
C GLY A 387 -7.44 -14.75 2.52
N SER A 388 -6.75 -15.00 3.61
CA SER A 388 -5.39 -14.52 3.87
C SER A 388 -4.59 -15.59 4.60
N GLY A 389 -3.28 -15.45 4.57
CA GLY A 389 -2.42 -16.41 5.25
C GLY A 389 -1.01 -15.91 5.48
N VAL A 390 -0.26 -16.73 6.18
CA VAL A 390 1.14 -16.53 6.51
C VAL A 390 1.92 -17.80 6.16
N VAL A 391 3.03 -17.66 5.47
CA VAL A 391 3.95 -18.77 5.18
C VAL A 391 4.56 -19.26 6.48
N THR A 392 4.31 -20.52 6.84
CA THR A 392 4.86 -21.13 8.06
C THR A 392 6.10 -21.97 7.77
N LYS A 393 6.18 -22.54 6.57
CA LYS A 393 7.32 -23.38 6.18
C LYS A 393 7.54 -23.33 4.67
N ILE A 394 8.78 -23.18 4.25
CA ILE A 394 9.20 -23.34 2.86
C ILE A 394 9.58 -24.79 2.60
N VAL A 395 9.06 -25.36 1.50
CA VAL A 395 9.26 -26.79 1.14
C VAL A 395 10.20 -26.93 -0.04
N ALA A 396 10.06 -26.12 -1.10
CA ALA A 396 10.95 -26.12 -2.29
C ALA A 396 10.86 -24.81 -3.08
#